data_04f80135e137c1a8c40889b7ea61dea7
#
_entry.id   04f80135e137c1a8c40889b7ea61dea7
#
_cell.length_a   1.000
_cell.length_b   1.000
_cell.length_c   1.000
_cell.angle_alpha   90.00
_cell.angle_beta   90.00
_cell.angle_gamma   90.00
#
_symmetry.space_group_name_H-M   'P 1'
#
loop_
_entity.id
_entity.type
_entity.pdbx_description
1 polymer ?
#
loop_
_entity_poly.entity_id
_entity_poly.type
_entity_poly.pdbx_seq_one_letter_code
_entity_poly.pdbx_strand_id
1 'polypeptide(L)'
;GELPWTNLDGLHRMALDETLDEFKLSGISEEAKDEFNLAWHDLKPWPDSVPGLYRLKARHIIAPMSNGNVVLMTNMAKNGGLPWDCILGAELARHYKPDPESYLTAVQLLGMNPEEVMMVAAHQNDLLSASKVGLKMAFVPRPLERGPGRTPDPTPDPSFNYVATDFVDLALQLNG
;
A
#
# COMPACT_ATOMS: atom_id res chain seq x y z
N GLY A 1 -18.91 16.63 -13.82
CA GLY A 1 -17.97 17.43 -13.04
C GLY A 1 -17.07 16.47 -12.30
N GLU A 2 -15.81 16.81 -12.14
CA GLU A 2 -14.90 16.01 -11.34
C GLU A 2 -15.35 16.07 -9.87
N LEU A 3 -15.37 14.92 -9.22
CA LEU A 3 -15.63 14.85 -7.79
C LEU A 3 -14.47 15.52 -7.04
N PRO A 4 -14.73 16.27 -5.95
CA PRO A 4 -13.67 16.80 -5.12
C PRO A 4 -12.82 15.63 -4.58
N TRP A 5 -11.50 15.86 -4.41
CA TRP A 5 -10.63 14.83 -3.85
C TRP A 5 -11.16 14.36 -2.49
N THR A 6 -11.33 13.04 -2.36
CA THR A 6 -11.84 12.36 -1.16
C THR A 6 -10.82 11.32 -0.74
N ASN A 7 -10.49 11.20 0.53
CA ASN A 7 -9.56 10.19 1.01
C ASN A 7 -10.17 8.78 0.97
N LEU A 8 -9.34 7.75 1.15
CA LEU A 8 -9.78 6.36 0.97
C LEU A 8 -10.86 5.94 1.97
N ASP A 9 -10.81 6.38 3.24
CA ASP A 9 -11.86 6.08 4.21
C ASP A 9 -13.21 6.64 3.75
N GLY A 10 -13.22 7.85 3.20
CA GLY A 10 -14.42 8.43 2.61
C GLY A 10 -14.95 7.65 1.40
N LEU A 11 -14.05 7.19 0.53
CA LEU A 11 -14.43 6.36 -0.62
C LEU A 11 -14.96 4.99 -0.19
N HIS A 12 -14.35 4.37 0.83
CA HIS A 12 -14.84 3.12 1.41
C HIS A 12 -16.23 3.29 2.00
N ARG A 13 -16.49 4.41 2.72
CA ARG A 13 -17.80 4.70 3.27
C ARG A 13 -18.85 4.88 2.17
N MET A 14 -18.54 5.63 1.11
CA MET A 14 -19.42 5.78 -0.04
C MET A 14 -19.75 4.44 -0.69
N ALA A 15 -18.72 3.61 -0.94
CA ALA A 15 -18.90 2.27 -1.50
C ALA A 15 -19.71 1.35 -0.58
N LEU A 16 -19.55 1.48 0.75
CA LEU A 16 -20.38 0.75 1.71
C LEU A 16 -21.85 1.15 1.60
N ASP A 17 -22.15 2.44 1.59
CA ASP A 17 -23.53 2.94 1.47
C ASP A 17 -24.17 2.48 0.14
N GLU A 18 -23.47 2.58 -0.99
CA GLU A 18 -23.93 2.07 -2.28
C GLU A 18 -24.19 0.56 -2.24
N THR A 19 -23.29 -0.22 -1.62
CA THR A 19 -23.45 -1.68 -1.48
C THR A 19 -24.69 -2.02 -0.64
N LEU A 20 -24.89 -1.34 0.49
CA LEU A 20 -26.06 -1.55 1.33
C LEU A 20 -27.36 -1.27 0.58
N ASP A 21 -27.40 -0.22 -0.21
CA ASP A 21 -28.56 0.14 -1.04
C ASP A 21 -28.80 -0.90 -2.15
N GLU A 22 -27.74 -1.35 -2.85
CA GLU A 22 -27.84 -2.38 -3.89
C GLU A 22 -28.45 -3.68 -3.34
N PHE A 23 -27.97 -4.12 -2.17
CA PHE A 23 -28.47 -5.32 -1.50
C PHE A 23 -29.74 -5.10 -0.66
N LYS A 24 -30.29 -3.87 -0.66
CA LYS A 24 -31.50 -3.48 0.09
C LYS A 24 -31.39 -3.79 1.58
N LEU A 25 -30.22 -3.64 2.15
CA LEU A 25 -29.98 -3.80 3.59
C LEU A 25 -30.30 -2.49 4.30
N SER A 26 -31.37 -2.49 5.08
CA SER A 26 -31.85 -1.33 5.82
C SER A 26 -31.75 -1.54 7.34
N GLY A 27 -31.86 -0.45 8.11
CA GLY A 27 -31.87 -0.51 9.57
C GLY A 27 -30.49 -0.58 10.23
N ILE A 28 -29.42 -0.42 9.44
CA ILE A 28 -28.06 -0.32 9.97
C ILE A 28 -27.82 1.13 10.37
N SER A 29 -27.42 1.36 11.63
CA SER A 29 -27.17 2.72 12.13
C SER A 29 -25.90 3.33 11.51
N GLU A 30 -25.79 4.65 11.52
CA GLU A 30 -24.60 5.34 11.02
C GLU A 30 -23.35 4.96 11.83
N GLU A 31 -23.49 4.79 13.14
CA GLU A 31 -22.42 4.36 14.03
C GLU A 31 -21.90 2.97 13.63
N ALA A 32 -22.80 2.03 13.31
CA ALA A 32 -22.41 0.69 12.85
C ALA A 32 -21.72 0.70 11.48
N LYS A 33 -22.13 1.59 10.59
CA LYS A 33 -21.46 1.78 9.29
C LYS A 33 -20.07 2.38 9.48
N ASP A 34 -19.93 3.36 10.37
CA ASP A 34 -18.61 3.96 10.70
C ASP A 34 -17.67 2.93 11.33
N GLU A 35 -18.16 2.13 12.28
CA GLU A 35 -17.41 1.04 12.88
C GLU A 35 -16.96 0.01 11.83
N PHE A 36 -17.86 -0.38 10.93
CA PHE A 36 -17.54 -1.31 9.85
C PHE A 36 -16.49 -0.72 8.88
N ASN A 37 -16.61 0.57 8.55
CA ASN A 37 -15.64 1.26 7.70
C ASN A 37 -14.23 1.24 8.30
N LEU A 38 -14.11 1.31 9.63
CA LEU A 38 -12.83 1.23 10.33
C LEU A 38 -12.22 -0.17 10.35
N ALA A 39 -12.92 -1.23 9.91
CA ALA A 39 -12.37 -2.59 9.85
C ALA A 39 -11.09 -2.68 9.00
N TRP A 40 -10.92 -1.82 7.99
CA TRP A 40 -9.70 -1.72 7.21
C TRP A 40 -8.47 -1.34 8.04
N HIS A 41 -8.66 -0.59 9.13
CA HIS A 41 -7.59 -0.16 10.03
C HIS A 41 -7.03 -1.30 10.89
N ASP A 42 -7.78 -2.41 11.02
CA ASP A 42 -7.43 -3.57 11.86
C ASP A 42 -6.84 -4.75 11.08
N LEU A 43 -6.61 -4.57 9.79
CA LEU A 43 -6.01 -5.60 8.95
C LEU A 43 -4.63 -6.01 9.50
N LYS A 44 -4.40 -7.31 9.54
CA LYS A 44 -3.15 -7.87 10.06
C LYS A 44 -2.10 -7.97 8.94
N PRO A 45 -0.84 -7.66 9.24
CA PRO A 45 0.24 -7.82 8.28
C PRO A 45 0.50 -9.30 7.96
N TRP A 46 1.08 -9.56 6.81
CA TRP A 46 1.62 -10.86 6.49
C TRP A 46 2.72 -11.24 7.50
N PRO A 47 2.93 -12.55 7.79
CA PRO A 47 3.88 -12.99 8.82
C PRO A 47 5.32 -12.52 8.62
N ASP A 48 5.74 -12.35 7.38
CA ASP A 48 7.08 -11.88 7.00
C ASP A 48 7.24 -10.36 7.08
N SER A 49 6.13 -9.60 7.11
CA SER A 49 6.18 -8.13 6.98
C SER A 49 6.94 -7.48 8.14
N VAL A 50 6.54 -7.75 9.37
CA VAL A 50 7.18 -7.13 10.54
C VAL A 50 8.67 -7.47 10.63
N PRO A 51 9.09 -8.76 10.61
CA PRO A 51 10.51 -9.10 10.72
C PRO A 51 11.33 -8.60 9.52
N GLY A 52 10.77 -8.62 8.30
CA GLY A 52 11.45 -8.11 7.11
C GLY A 52 11.64 -6.59 7.16
N LEU A 53 10.59 -5.85 7.53
CA LEU A 53 10.65 -4.40 7.65
C LEU A 53 11.65 -3.93 8.71
N TYR A 54 11.74 -4.61 9.88
CA TYR A 54 12.79 -4.28 10.87
C TYR A 54 14.20 -4.47 10.33
N ARG A 55 14.44 -5.49 9.49
CA ARG A 55 15.74 -5.70 8.85
C ARG A 55 16.04 -4.61 7.82
N LEU A 56 15.05 -4.23 7.00
CA LEU A 56 15.20 -3.15 6.02
C LEU A 56 15.47 -1.81 6.70
N LYS A 57 14.71 -1.49 7.76
CA LYS A 57 14.85 -0.25 8.55
C LYS A 57 16.26 -0.03 9.09
N ALA A 58 17.03 -1.10 9.32
CA ALA A 58 18.38 -0.98 9.85
C ALA A 58 19.35 -0.22 8.91
N ARG A 59 19.04 -0.18 7.61
CA ARG A 59 19.90 0.45 6.58
C ARG A 59 19.17 1.37 5.60
N HIS A 60 17.84 1.34 5.62
CA HIS A 60 17.01 2.10 4.68
C HIS A 60 15.93 2.87 5.43
N ILE A 61 15.54 4.01 4.88
CA ILE A 61 14.31 4.68 5.28
C ILE A 61 13.15 3.85 4.70
N ILE A 62 12.23 3.44 5.55
CA ILE A 62 11.07 2.66 5.12
C ILE A 62 9.77 3.43 5.37
N ALA A 63 8.93 3.50 4.36
CA ALA A 63 7.64 4.17 4.41
C ALA A 63 6.59 3.39 3.61
N PRO A 64 5.34 3.31 4.07
CA PRO A 64 4.27 2.88 3.18
C PRO A 64 3.99 3.99 2.18
N MET A 65 3.88 3.62 0.91
CA MET A 65 3.40 4.50 -0.17
C MET A 65 2.12 3.90 -0.73
N SER A 66 0.99 4.31 -0.18
CA SER A 66 -0.30 3.68 -0.37
C SER A 66 -1.36 4.67 -0.85
N ASN A 67 -2.43 4.15 -1.47
CA ASN A 67 -3.67 4.90 -1.68
C ASN A 67 -4.42 5.16 -0.35
N GLY A 68 -4.03 4.48 0.73
CA GLY A 68 -4.55 4.70 2.07
C GLY A 68 -4.22 6.11 2.61
N ASN A 69 -5.16 6.66 3.37
CA ASN A 69 -4.96 7.93 4.06
C ASN A 69 -4.07 7.76 5.31
N VAL A 70 -3.54 8.86 5.82
CA VAL A 70 -2.56 8.87 6.91
C VAL A 70 -3.09 8.17 8.16
N VAL A 71 -4.35 8.41 8.53
CA VAL A 71 -4.96 7.78 9.73
C VAL A 71 -5.06 6.27 9.56
N LEU A 72 -5.55 5.79 8.40
CA LEU A 72 -5.62 4.35 8.08
C LEU A 72 -4.24 3.70 8.23
N MET A 73 -3.22 4.25 7.55
CA MET A 73 -1.87 3.69 7.58
C MET A 73 -1.24 3.75 8.97
N THR A 74 -1.55 4.80 9.76
CA THR A 74 -1.08 4.94 11.15
C THR A 74 -1.69 3.86 12.04
N ASN A 75 -2.99 3.65 11.94
CA ASN A 75 -3.69 2.65 12.75
C ASN A 75 -3.22 1.23 12.39
N MET A 76 -3.11 0.91 11.10
CA MET A 76 -2.54 -0.37 10.65
C MET A 76 -1.12 -0.58 11.19
N ALA A 77 -0.29 0.46 11.17
CA ALA A 77 1.07 0.39 11.70
C ALA A 77 1.09 0.11 13.20
N LYS A 78 0.25 0.81 13.97
CA LYS A 78 0.11 0.60 15.43
C LYS A 78 -0.43 -0.79 15.76
N ASN A 79 -1.48 -1.22 15.08
CA ASN A 79 -2.14 -2.50 15.30
C ASN A 79 -1.29 -3.69 14.82
N GLY A 80 -0.54 -3.52 13.73
CA GLY A 80 0.30 -4.54 13.12
C GLY A 80 1.76 -4.56 13.57
N GLY A 81 2.22 -3.55 14.34
CA GLY A 81 3.63 -3.42 14.72
C GLY A 81 4.55 -3.10 13.54
N LEU A 82 4.04 -2.39 12.53
CA LEU A 82 4.83 -2.02 11.35
C LEU A 82 5.76 -0.84 11.68
N PRO A 83 7.08 -0.99 11.51
CA PRO A 83 8.06 -0.04 12.03
C PRO A 83 8.41 1.10 11.06
N TRP A 84 7.42 1.69 10.40
CA TRP A 84 7.65 2.77 9.44
C TRP A 84 8.43 3.94 10.03
N ASP A 85 9.28 4.59 9.25
CA ASP A 85 9.97 5.83 9.61
C ASP A 85 9.06 7.04 9.40
N CYS A 86 8.27 7.02 8.35
CA CYS A 86 7.24 8.00 8.06
C CYS A 86 6.08 7.33 7.30
N ILE A 87 4.99 8.05 7.08
CA ILE A 87 3.84 7.59 6.31
C ILE A 87 3.66 8.48 5.10
N LEU A 88 3.74 7.87 3.92
CA LEU A 88 3.55 8.51 2.63
C LEU A 88 2.37 7.86 1.94
N GLY A 89 1.43 8.66 1.49
CA GLY A 89 0.22 8.13 0.87
C GLY A 89 -0.42 9.14 -0.08
N ALA A 90 -1.43 8.69 -0.81
CA ALA A 90 -2.19 9.46 -1.78
C ALA A 90 -2.76 10.77 -1.19
N GLU A 91 -3.10 10.77 0.10
CA GLU A 91 -3.63 11.93 0.81
C GLU A 91 -2.68 13.13 0.78
N LEU A 92 -1.36 12.89 0.89
CA LEU A 92 -0.34 13.95 0.84
C LEU A 92 -0.16 14.51 -0.58
N ALA A 93 -0.29 13.65 -1.60
CA ALA A 93 -0.22 14.04 -3.00
C ALA A 93 -1.55 14.61 -3.52
N ARG A 94 -2.68 14.26 -2.89
CA ARG A 94 -4.04 14.42 -3.41
C ARG A 94 -4.22 13.78 -4.80
N HIS A 95 -3.46 12.74 -5.06
CA HIS A 95 -3.50 11.91 -6.25
C HIS A 95 -3.39 10.44 -5.86
N TYR A 96 -4.21 9.61 -6.46
CA TYR A 96 -4.16 8.16 -6.27
C TYR A 96 -3.16 7.51 -7.23
N LYS A 97 -2.52 6.45 -6.79
CA LYS A 97 -1.81 5.57 -7.72
C LYS A 97 -2.81 5.02 -8.74
N PRO A 98 -2.49 4.98 -10.03
CA PRO A 98 -1.14 5.05 -10.61
C PRO A 98 -0.69 6.45 -11.10
N ASP A 99 -1.33 7.54 -10.67
CA ASP A 99 -0.93 8.88 -11.10
C ASP A 99 0.52 9.19 -10.71
N PRO A 100 1.35 9.75 -11.62
CA PRO A 100 2.75 10.03 -11.36
C PRO A 100 2.97 10.96 -10.15
N GLU A 101 2.06 11.87 -9.88
CA GLU A 101 2.10 12.81 -8.75
C GLU A 101 2.17 12.07 -7.42
N SER A 102 1.51 10.90 -7.29
CA SER A 102 1.56 10.07 -6.09
C SER A 102 2.98 9.65 -5.74
N TYR A 103 3.73 9.17 -6.73
CA TYR A 103 5.11 8.71 -6.56
C TYR A 103 6.09 9.86 -6.39
N LEU A 104 5.98 10.90 -7.23
CA LEU A 104 6.88 12.06 -7.20
C LEU A 104 6.75 12.87 -5.91
N THR A 105 5.54 13.01 -5.36
CA THR A 105 5.33 13.66 -4.06
C THR A 105 6.04 12.88 -2.94
N ALA A 106 5.97 11.54 -2.95
CA ALA A 106 6.68 10.74 -1.95
C ALA A 106 8.20 10.92 -2.05
N VAL A 107 8.76 10.90 -3.27
CA VAL A 107 10.19 11.15 -3.52
C VAL A 107 10.61 12.53 -3.02
N GLN A 108 9.82 13.56 -3.33
CA GLN A 108 10.07 14.94 -2.90
C GLN A 108 10.06 15.09 -1.37
N LEU A 109 9.08 14.47 -0.69
CA LEU A 109 8.97 14.50 0.77
C LEU A 109 10.13 13.78 1.47
N LEU A 110 10.72 12.76 0.83
CA LEU A 110 11.93 12.09 1.31
C LEU A 110 13.20 12.92 1.05
N GLY A 111 13.16 13.95 0.22
CA GLY A 111 14.32 14.74 -0.17
C GLY A 111 15.34 13.95 -1.01
N MET A 112 14.88 12.98 -1.77
CA MET A 112 15.69 12.05 -2.57
C MET A 112 15.48 12.27 -4.06
N ASN A 113 16.34 11.66 -4.90
CA ASN A 113 16.10 11.52 -6.33
C ASN A 113 15.32 10.22 -6.60
N PRO A 114 14.53 10.13 -7.69
CA PRO A 114 13.76 8.92 -8.00
C PRO A 114 14.58 7.63 -8.02
N GLU A 115 15.78 7.66 -8.58
CA GLU A 115 16.69 6.51 -8.68
C GLU A 115 17.25 6.04 -7.31
N GLU A 116 17.09 6.82 -6.26
CA GLU A 116 17.46 6.45 -4.89
C GLU A 116 16.31 5.80 -4.13
N VAL A 117 15.09 5.86 -4.68
CA VAL A 117 13.87 5.33 -4.07
C VAL A 117 13.45 4.04 -4.78
N MET A 118 13.05 3.06 -3.99
CA MET A 118 12.55 1.77 -4.50
C MET A 118 11.08 1.58 -4.11
N MET A 119 10.23 1.35 -5.11
CA MET A 119 8.89 0.86 -4.90
C MET A 119 8.89 -0.65 -4.69
N VAL A 120 8.29 -1.10 -3.59
CA VAL A 120 8.13 -2.52 -3.27
C VAL A 120 6.64 -2.85 -3.30
N ALA A 121 6.23 -3.77 -4.15
CA ALA A 121 4.82 -4.13 -4.28
C ALA A 121 4.62 -5.60 -4.68
N ALA A 122 3.42 -6.10 -4.40
CA ALA A 122 2.93 -7.40 -4.89
C ALA A 122 2.25 -7.30 -6.25
N HIS A 123 1.93 -6.09 -6.71
CA HIS A 123 1.22 -5.85 -7.97
C HIS A 123 2.15 -5.21 -9.00
N GLN A 124 2.37 -5.92 -10.10
CA GLN A 124 3.30 -5.47 -11.15
C GLN A 124 2.91 -4.12 -11.77
N ASN A 125 1.60 -3.85 -11.92
CA ASN A 125 1.14 -2.58 -12.47
C ASN A 125 1.58 -1.37 -11.64
N ASP A 126 1.64 -1.51 -10.32
CA ASP A 126 2.14 -0.46 -9.42
C ASP A 126 3.65 -0.22 -9.64
N LEU A 127 4.44 -1.30 -9.74
CA LEU A 127 5.87 -1.23 -10.03
C LEU A 127 6.16 -0.59 -11.39
N LEU A 128 5.44 -1.02 -12.44
CA LEU A 128 5.60 -0.46 -13.78
C LEU A 128 5.19 1.01 -13.84
N SER A 129 4.24 1.45 -13.01
CA SER A 129 3.89 2.87 -12.92
C SER A 129 4.95 3.68 -12.18
N ALA A 130 5.51 3.15 -11.10
CA ALA A 130 6.62 3.75 -10.37
C ALA A 130 7.87 3.89 -11.23
N SER A 131 8.18 2.90 -12.09
CA SER A 131 9.34 2.95 -12.98
C SER A 131 9.28 4.07 -14.01
N LYS A 132 8.07 4.46 -14.46
CA LYS A 132 7.89 5.56 -15.42
C LYS A 132 8.36 6.91 -14.87
N VAL A 133 8.41 7.05 -13.56
CA VAL A 133 8.92 8.26 -12.88
C VAL A 133 10.33 8.06 -12.31
N GLY A 134 11.01 6.96 -12.67
CA GLY A 134 12.41 6.72 -12.37
C GLY A 134 12.70 5.95 -11.08
N LEU A 135 11.70 5.42 -10.38
CA LEU A 135 11.90 4.61 -9.18
C LEU A 135 12.48 3.24 -9.54
N LYS A 136 13.28 2.66 -8.64
CA LYS A 136 13.62 1.24 -8.65
C LYS A 136 12.42 0.39 -8.26
N MET A 137 12.45 -0.88 -8.62
CA MET A 137 11.34 -1.81 -8.45
C MET A 137 11.78 -3.08 -7.74
N ALA A 138 11.03 -3.47 -6.70
CA ALA A 138 11.15 -4.78 -6.07
C ALA A 138 9.79 -5.47 -6.04
N PHE A 139 9.72 -6.65 -6.63
CA PHE A 139 8.51 -7.46 -6.66
C PHE A 139 8.52 -8.47 -5.51
N VAL A 140 7.49 -8.41 -4.66
CA VAL A 140 7.29 -9.35 -3.55
C VAL A 140 5.88 -9.94 -3.68
N PRO A 141 5.73 -11.11 -4.34
CA PRO A 141 4.43 -11.70 -4.64
C PRO A 141 3.68 -12.09 -3.37
N ARG A 142 2.34 -12.04 -3.46
CA ARG A 142 1.41 -12.47 -2.41
C ARG A 142 0.44 -13.51 -2.98
N PRO A 143 0.89 -14.75 -3.20
CA PRO A 143 0.10 -15.75 -3.94
C PRO A 143 -1.21 -16.13 -3.25
N LEU A 144 -1.35 -15.88 -1.96
CA LEU A 144 -2.57 -16.14 -1.18
C LEU A 144 -3.44 -14.90 -0.96
N GLU A 145 -3.08 -13.76 -1.51
CA GLU A 145 -3.81 -12.49 -1.33
C GLU A 145 -5.30 -12.60 -1.66
N ARG A 146 -5.63 -13.35 -2.70
CA ARG A 146 -7.02 -13.57 -3.15
C ARG A 146 -7.65 -14.85 -2.61
N GLY A 147 -7.00 -15.48 -1.64
CA GLY A 147 -7.42 -16.75 -1.07
C GLY A 147 -6.94 -17.99 -1.85
N PRO A 148 -7.12 -19.18 -1.27
CA PRO A 148 -6.67 -20.43 -1.86
C PRO A 148 -7.40 -20.71 -3.18
N GLY A 149 -6.69 -21.29 -4.15
CA GLY A 149 -7.25 -21.70 -5.46
C GLY A 149 -7.45 -20.56 -6.47
N ARG A 150 -7.01 -19.36 -6.16
CA ARG A 150 -6.95 -18.24 -7.12
C ARG A 150 -5.65 -18.30 -7.93
N THR A 151 -5.70 -17.73 -9.14
CA THR A 151 -4.51 -17.68 -10.02
C THR A 151 -3.40 -16.92 -9.32
N PRO A 152 -2.19 -17.46 -9.18
CA PRO A 152 -1.06 -16.74 -8.65
C PRO A 152 -0.71 -15.54 -9.54
N ASP A 153 0.06 -14.60 -8.98
CA ASP A 153 0.59 -13.48 -9.76
C ASP A 153 1.33 -13.96 -11.00
N PRO A 154 1.27 -13.20 -12.09
CA PRO A 154 1.98 -13.55 -13.31
C PRO A 154 3.49 -13.61 -13.05
N THR A 155 4.21 -14.30 -13.94
CA THR A 155 5.68 -14.29 -13.95
C THR A 155 6.21 -12.87 -13.81
N PRO A 156 7.19 -12.62 -12.91
CA PRO A 156 7.75 -11.28 -12.72
C PRO A 156 8.30 -10.70 -14.02
N ASP A 157 8.03 -9.41 -14.25
CA ASP A 157 8.62 -8.70 -15.37
C ASP A 157 10.14 -8.67 -15.24
N PRO A 158 10.90 -9.00 -16.31
CA PRO A 158 12.37 -9.04 -16.25
C PRO A 158 13.02 -7.67 -16.01
N SER A 159 12.30 -6.58 -16.11
CA SER A 159 12.79 -5.23 -15.82
C SER A 159 12.89 -4.91 -14.33
N PHE A 160 12.33 -5.73 -13.44
CA PHE A 160 12.40 -5.48 -12.00
C PHE A 160 13.82 -5.62 -11.47
N ASN A 161 14.24 -4.67 -10.63
CA ASN A 161 15.57 -4.67 -10.04
C ASN A 161 15.76 -5.83 -9.05
N TYR A 162 14.70 -6.18 -8.32
CA TYR A 162 14.67 -7.27 -7.36
C TYR A 162 13.37 -8.06 -7.47
N VAL A 163 13.49 -9.36 -7.26
CA VAL A 163 12.36 -10.29 -7.08
C VAL A 163 12.67 -11.09 -5.83
N ALA A 164 11.82 -10.97 -4.83
CA ALA A 164 11.99 -11.65 -3.56
C ALA A 164 10.74 -12.45 -3.19
N THR A 165 10.91 -13.55 -2.49
CA THR A 165 9.81 -14.41 -2.08
C THR A 165 8.96 -13.79 -0.98
N ASP A 166 9.56 -12.94 -0.15
CA ASP A 166 8.96 -12.22 0.96
C ASP A 166 9.83 -11.03 1.40
N PHE A 167 9.41 -10.26 2.42
CA PHE A 167 10.19 -9.12 2.93
C PHE A 167 11.48 -9.53 3.64
N VAL A 168 11.54 -10.74 4.19
CA VAL A 168 12.78 -11.23 4.83
C VAL A 168 13.83 -11.53 3.78
N ASP A 169 13.44 -12.18 2.68
CA ASP A 169 14.29 -12.44 1.53
C ASP A 169 14.74 -11.12 0.86
N LEU A 170 13.82 -10.16 0.66
CA LEU A 170 14.18 -8.84 0.13
C LEU A 170 15.24 -8.15 1.00
N ALA A 171 15.09 -8.22 2.32
CA ALA A 171 16.06 -7.64 3.24
C ALA A 171 17.43 -8.33 3.17
N LEU A 172 17.49 -9.64 2.91
CA LEU A 172 18.73 -10.36 2.68
C LEU A 172 19.41 -9.92 1.38
N GLN A 173 18.65 -9.75 0.30
CA GLN A 173 19.19 -9.31 -0.98
C GLN A 173 19.75 -7.88 -0.95
N LEU A 174 19.11 -6.97 -0.16
CA LEU A 174 19.49 -5.56 -0.08
C LEU A 174 20.59 -5.27 0.96
N ASN A 175 20.71 -6.10 2.00
CA ASN A 175 21.64 -5.88 3.11
C ASN A 175 22.87 -6.82 3.06
N GLY A 176 22.89 -7.77 2.12
CA GLY A 176 23.86 -8.87 1.95
C GLY A 176 25.25 -8.51 1.52
#